data_921b5adb17f225a3cb269a5a25450e23
#
_entry.id   921b5adb17f225a3cb269a5a25450e23
#
_cell.length_a   1.000
_cell.length_b   1.000
_cell.length_c   1.000
_cell.angle_alpha   90.00
_cell.angle_beta   90.00
_cell.angle_gamma   90.00
#
_symmetry.space_group_name_H-M   'P 1'
#
loop_
_entity.id
_entity.type
_entity.pdbx_description
1 polymer ?
#
loop_
_entity_poly.entity_id
_entity_poly.type
_entity_poly.pdbx_seq_one_letter_code
_entity_poly.pdbx_strand_id
1 'polypeptide(L)'
;LFFALTISVIFSCNIEKSIYNNNVVSSPHPYASEAGKLIFSVGGNAFDAAVASAFTLAVVEPSMSGIGGRLQAIYMTSDGDISGVDAMTQIPESYTKSEGEENDSYGYKTIGIPGVVAGLLKLHEDHGKLDLETVMKPAIYVAENGFEILPGEIKRIKGEVEYFNDFESTKKYFLNSNSEPLKPGDKLIQKDLANVLKQISKNGNAGFYEGEVAQKIVQDIQANRGYITLSDLKNYEAIESDIISGDFNGYKV
;
A
#
# COMPACT_ATOMS: atom_id res chain seq x y z
N LEU A 1 -50.27 2.50 -56.64
CA LEU A 1 -49.35 1.53 -56.07
C LEU A 1 -48.18 2.30 -55.39
N PHE A 2 -48.29 2.54 -54.07
CA PHE A 2 -47.20 3.17 -53.29
C PHE A 2 -46.30 2.08 -52.69
N PHE A 3 -45.07 2.02 -53.14
CA PHE A 3 -44.04 1.17 -52.55
C PHE A 3 -43.42 1.94 -51.34
N ALA A 4 -43.71 1.50 -50.13
CA ALA A 4 -43.05 2.01 -48.92
C ALA A 4 -41.70 1.31 -48.75
N LEU A 5 -40.61 2.05 -48.95
CA LEU A 5 -39.25 1.59 -48.74
C LEU A 5 -38.94 1.72 -47.22
N THR A 6 -38.97 0.63 -46.48
CA THR A 6 -38.54 0.58 -45.09
C THR A 6 -37.00 0.50 -45.04
N ILE A 7 -36.34 1.61 -44.70
CA ILE A 7 -34.91 1.62 -44.45
C ILE A 7 -34.71 1.07 -43.02
N SER A 8 -34.28 -0.19 -42.94
CA SER A 8 -33.79 -0.77 -41.68
C SER A 8 -32.40 -0.20 -41.38
N VAL A 9 -32.32 0.76 -40.43
CA VAL A 9 -31.05 1.21 -39.88
C VAL A 9 -30.55 0.12 -38.95
N ILE A 10 -29.59 -0.66 -39.46
CA ILE A 10 -28.85 -1.61 -38.61
C ILE A 10 -27.89 -0.77 -37.79
N PHE A 11 -28.24 -0.51 -36.54
CA PHE A 11 -27.27 -0.06 -35.52
C PHE A 11 -26.27 -1.20 -35.31
N SER A 12 -25.17 -1.15 -36.04
CA SER A 12 -23.98 -1.94 -35.70
C SER A 12 -23.46 -1.39 -34.39
N CYS A 13 -23.80 -2.06 -33.29
CA CYS A 13 -23.11 -1.86 -32.03
C CYS A 13 -21.68 -2.36 -32.28
N ASN A 14 -20.79 -1.47 -32.64
CA ASN A 14 -19.35 -1.72 -32.52
C ASN A 14 -19.07 -1.91 -31.02
N ILE A 15 -19.14 -3.14 -30.56
CA ILE A 15 -18.44 -3.53 -29.36
C ILE A 15 -16.97 -3.32 -29.71
N GLU A 16 -16.42 -2.18 -29.33
CA GLU A 16 -14.97 -2.06 -29.22
C GLU A 16 -14.54 -3.29 -28.41
N LYS A 17 -13.92 -4.23 -29.09
CA LYS A 17 -13.18 -5.31 -28.45
C LYS A 17 -12.14 -4.56 -27.64
N SER A 18 -12.42 -4.31 -26.34
CA SER A 18 -11.41 -3.83 -25.43
C SER A 18 -10.30 -4.87 -25.54
N ILE A 19 -9.19 -4.45 -26.12
CA ILE A 19 -7.97 -5.23 -26.14
C ILE A 19 -7.52 -5.24 -24.69
N TYR A 20 -8.14 -6.08 -23.88
CA TYR A 20 -7.53 -6.50 -22.63
C TYR A 20 -6.31 -7.32 -23.08
N ASN A 21 -5.19 -6.65 -23.23
CA ASN A 21 -3.92 -7.34 -23.10
C ASN A 21 -4.11 -8.21 -21.84
N ASN A 22 -3.69 -9.46 -21.86
CA ASN A 22 -3.94 -10.50 -20.87
C ASN A 22 -3.59 -10.13 -19.40
N ASN A 23 -3.48 -8.87 -19.09
CA ASN A 23 -3.08 -8.32 -17.80
C ASN A 23 -4.30 -7.86 -17.00
N VAL A 24 -4.40 -8.28 -15.77
CA VAL A 24 -5.48 -7.91 -14.83
C VAL A 24 -4.89 -7.37 -13.55
N VAL A 25 -5.46 -6.28 -13.06
CA VAL A 25 -5.19 -5.74 -11.71
C VAL A 25 -6.52 -5.64 -10.97
N SER A 26 -6.55 -6.17 -9.77
CA SER A 26 -7.67 -6.02 -8.84
C SER A 26 -7.15 -5.53 -7.50
N SER A 27 -7.71 -4.45 -6.99
CA SER A 27 -7.37 -3.90 -5.67
C SER A 27 -8.63 -3.32 -5.02
N PRO A 28 -8.65 -3.14 -3.70
CA PRO A 28 -9.81 -2.60 -3.00
C PRO A 28 -10.08 -1.11 -3.29
N HIS A 29 -9.15 -0.40 -3.94
CA HIS A 29 -9.31 1.02 -4.24
C HIS A 29 -9.06 1.34 -5.73
N PRO A 30 -9.93 2.15 -6.39
CA PRO A 30 -9.79 2.48 -7.82
C PRO A 30 -8.44 3.07 -8.20
N TYR A 31 -7.90 3.99 -7.41
CA TYR A 31 -6.59 4.59 -7.68
C TYR A 31 -5.46 3.55 -7.70
N ALA A 32 -5.52 2.55 -6.84
CA ALA A 32 -4.52 1.49 -6.82
C ALA A 32 -4.62 0.57 -8.04
N SER A 33 -5.85 0.26 -8.49
CA SER A 33 -6.05 -0.49 -9.74
C SER A 33 -5.59 0.30 -10.97
N GLU A 34 -5.89 1.61 -11.02
CA GLU A 34 -5.40 2.48 -12.12
C GLU A 34 -3.87 2.62 -12.10
N ALA A 35 -3.23 2.63 -10.92
CA ALA A 35 -1.77 2.62 -10.83
C ALA A 35 -1.18 1.38 -11.50
N GLY A 36 -1.66 0.18 -11.17
CA GLY A 36 -1.18 -1.05 -11.80
C GLY A 36 -1.48 -1.11 -13.30
N LYS A 37 -2.65 -0.64 -13.74
CA LYS A 37 -2.99 -0.52 -15.15
C LYS A 37 -2.04 0.44 -15.90
N LEU A 38 -1.72 1.60 -15.29
CA LEU A 38 -0.76 2.55 -15.86
C LEU A 38 0.62 1.89 -16.04
N ILE A 39 1.08 1.13 -15.05
CA ILE A 39 2.36 0.43 -15.12
C ILE A 39 2.38 -0.60 -16.25
N PHE A 40 1.33 -1.38 -16.45
CA PHE A 40 1.22 -2.25 -17.63
C PHE A 40 1.26 -1.47 -18.94
N SER A 41 0.61 -0.30 -19.01
CA SER A 41 0.56 0.50 -20.25
C SER A 41 1.93 1.07 -20.66
N VAL A 42 2.85 1.23 -19.71
CA VAL A 42 4.22 1.69 -19.97
C VAL A 42 5.25 0.55 -20.06
N GLY A 43 4.76 -0.69 -20.11
CA GLY A 43 5.56 -1.87 -20.40
C GLY A 43 6.10 -2.62 -19.17
N GLY A 44 5.59 -2.30 -17.98
CA GLY A 44 5.86 -3.05 -16.75
C GLY A 44 5.26 -4.45 -16.78
N ASN A 45 5.78 -5.31 -15.91
CA ASN A 45 5.27 -6.66 -15.69
C ASN A 45 4.28 -6.71 -14.49
N ALA A 46 3.85 -7.90 -14.12
CA ALA A 46 2.90 -8.11 -13.03
C ALA A 46 3.47 -7.67 -11.66
N PHE A 47 4.76 -7.84 -11.44
CA PHE A 47 5.42 -7.41 -10.20
C PHE A 47 5.49 -5.89 -10.10
N ASP A 48 5.88 -5.21 -11.17
CA ASP A 48 5.85 -3.74 -11.23
C ASP A 48 4.45 -3.20 -10.94
N ALA A 49 3.43 -3.79 -11.57
CA ALA A 49 2.04 -3.39 -11.40
C ALA A 49 1.53 -3.64 -9.98
N ALA A 50 1.90 -4.77 -9.35
CA ALA A 50 1.55 -5.10 -7.98
C ALA A 50 2.19 -4.14 -6.99
N VAL A 51 3.49 -3.84 -7.15
CA VAL A 51 4.23 -2.90 -6.29
C VAL A 51 3.68 -1.48 -6.41
N ALA A 52 3.39 -1.00 -7.63
CA ALA A 52 2.78 0.32 -7.83
C ALA A 52 1.38 0.40 -7.22
N SER A 53 0.57 -0.66 -7.37
CA SER A 53 -0.75 -0.74 -6.76
C SER A 53 -0.66 -0.74 -5.23
N ALA A 54 0.27 -1.51 -4.65
CA ALA A 54 0.43 -1.61 -3.20
C ALA A 54 0.93 -0.30 -2.57
N PHE A 55 1.92 0.39 -3.16
CA PHE A 55 2.32 1.71 -2.70
C PHE A 55 1.20 2.76 -2.85
N THR A 56 0.42 2.68 -3.95
CA THR A 56 -0.74 3.57 -4.12
C THR A 56 -1.82 3.26 -3.08
N LEU A 57 -2.06 1.98 -2.78
CA LEU A 57 -3.00 1.55 -1.75
C LEU A 57 -2.60 2.07 -0.37
N ALA A 58 -1.29 2.06 -0.06
CA ALA A 58 -0.76 2.62 1.19
C ALA A 58 -1.04 4.12 1.35
N VAL A 59 -1.30 4.84 0.26
CA VAL A 59 -1.72 6.25 0.27
C VAL A 59 -3.22 6.39 0.43
N VAL A 60 -4.02 5.59 -0.31
CA VAL A 60 -5.46 5.83 -0.46
C VAL A 60 -6.35 5.05 0.51
N GLU A 61 -5.79 4.07 1.21
CA GLU A 61 -6.45 3.30 2.27
C GLU A 61 -5.64 3.31 3.58
N PRO A 62 -5.41 4.47 4.20
CA PRO A 62 -4.53 4.57 5.37
C PRO A 62 -5.00 3.77 6.58
N SER A 63 -6.29 3.43 6.68
CA SER A 63 -6.83 2.61 7.78
C SER A 63 -6.58 1.10 7.61
N MET A 64 -6.32 0.62 6.39
CA MET A 64 -6.16 -0.81 6.09
C MET A 64 -4.81 -1.13 5.48
N SER A 65 -4.17 -0.15 4.89
CA SER A 65 -2.87 -0.23 4.24
C SER A 65 -1.99 0.92 4.68
N GLY A 66 -0.68 0.77 4.56
CA GLY A 66 0.26 1.84 4.90
C GLY A 66 1.69 1.34 4.80
N ILE A 67 2.65 2.26 4.70
CA ILE A 67 4.07 1.90 4.65
C ILE A 67 4.66 1.49 6.01
N GLY A 68 3.91 1.68 7.10
CA GLY A 68 4.31 1.30 8.46
C GLY A 68 3.82 -0.10 8.89
N GLY A 69 3.21 -0.85 8.00
CA GLY A 69 2.61 -2.14 8.29
C GLY A 69 3.46 -3.34 7.90
N ARG A 70 2.77 -4.44 7.59
CA ARG A 70 3.33 -5.74 7.22
C ARG A 70 2.87 -6.15 5.84
N LEU A 71 3.61 -7.05 5.21
CA LEU A 71 3.29 -7.63 3.91
C LEU A 71 3.52 -9.13 3.94
N GLN A 72 2.61 -9.87 3.31
CA GLN A 72 2.85 -11.21 2.80
C GLN A 72 2.38 -11.26 1.36
N ALA A 73 3.17 -11.85 0.49
CA ALA A 73 2.86 -12.01 -0.91
C ALA A 73 3.13 -13.43 -1.36
N ILE A 74 2.24 -13.95 -2.21
CA ILE A 74 2.44 -15.19 -2.97
C ILE A 74 2.46 -14.80 -4.44
N TYR A 75 3.39 -15.34 -5.18
CA TYR A 75 3.53 -15.06 -6.61
C TYR A 75 3.90 -16.31 -7.38
N MET A 76 3.65 -16.25 -8.67
CA MET A 76 4.08 -17.26 -9.62
C MET A 76 4.88 -16.60 -10.73
N THR A 77 6.05 -17.14 -11.03
CA THR A 77 6.91 -16.68 -12.13
C THR A 77 6.37 -17.16 -13.48
N SER A 78 6.92 -16.62 -14.58
CA SER A 78 6.57 -17.07 -15.94
C SER A 78 6.88 -18.56 -16.19
N ASP A 79 7.82 -19.12 -15.46
CA ASP A 79 8.25 -20.51 -15.57
C ASP A 79 7.37 -21.46 -14.74
N GLY A 80 6.43 -20.89 -13.98
CA GLY A 80 5.45 -21.63 -13.17
C GLY A 80 5.92 -21.93 -11.75
N ASP A 81 7.07 -21.42 -11.33
CA ASP A 81 7.54 -21.54 -9.96
C ASP A 81 6.71 -20.65 -9.02
N ILE A 82 6.25 -21.21 -7.91
CA ILE A 82 5.47 -20.51 -6.90
C ILE A 82 6.36 -20.28 -5.68
N SER A 83 6.42 -19.04 -5.24
CA SER A 83 7.15 -18.64 -4.04
C SER A 83 6.42 -17.49 -3.32
N GLY A 84 6.95 -17.04 -2.20
CA GLY A 84 6.37 -15.96 -1.43
C GLY A 84 7.41 -15.04 -0.82
N VAL A 85 6.93 -13.88 -0.39
CA VAL A 85 7.70 -12.94 0.43
C VAL A 85 7.00 -12.79 1.77
N ASP A 86 7.75 -12.99 2.83
CA ASP A 86 7.34 -12.66 4.20
C ASP A 86 8.07 -11.38 4.64
N ALA A 87 7.29 -10.35 4.86
CA ALA A 87 7.70 -9.07 5.38
C ALA A 87 6.77 -8.65 6.53
N MET A 88 6.56 -9.57 7.46
CA MET A 88 5.79 -9.33 8.68
C MET A 88 6.50 -8.33 9.58
N THR A 89 5.74 -7.61 10.40
CA THR A 89 6.33 -6.76 11.44
C THR A 89 7.14 -7.61 12.41
N GLN A 90 8.31 -7.10 12.81
CA GLN A 90 9.16 -7.73 13.81
C GLN A 90 9.07 -7.00 15.15
N ILE A 91 9.30 -7.72 16.22
CA ILE A 91 9.36 -7.14 17.56
C ILE A 91 10.72 -6.44 17.73
N PRO A 92 10.76 -5.16 18.18
CA PRO A 92 12.02 -4.47 18.45
C PRO A 92 12.87 -5.23 19.47
N GLU A 93 14.20 -5.25 19.29
CA GLU A 93 15.12 -5.98 20.18
C GLU A 93 15.04 -5.47 21.62
N SER A 94 14.79 -4.18 21.80
CA SER A 94 14.67 -3.54 23.13
C SER A 94 13.35 -3.84 23.85
N TYR A 95 12.40 -4.52 23.18
CA TYR A 95 11.10 -4.81 23.79
C TYR A 95 11.25 -5.79 24.96
N THR A 96 10.80 -5.37 26.13
CA THR A 96 10.71 -6.22 27.32
C THR A 96 9.30 -6.15 27.88
N LYS A 97 8.67 -7.30 28.05
CA LYS A 97 7.39 -7.38 28.74
C LYS A 97 7.64 -7.48 30.24
N SER A 98 7.16 -6.50 31.01
CA SER A 98 7.18 -6.58 32.48
C SER A 98 6.06 -7.47 32.99
N GLU A 99 6.33 -8.32 33.99
CA GLU A 99 5.28 -9.12 34.62
C GLU A 99 4.24 -8.18 35.29
N GLY A 100 2.96 -8.37 34.95
CA GLY A 100 1.85 -7.59 35.50
C GLY A 100 1.53 -6.29 34.75
N GLU A 101 2.25 -5.93 33.68
CA GLU A 101 1.83 -4.85 32.78
C GLU A 101 0.62 -5.29 31.96
N GLU A 102 -0.43 -4.45 31.96
CA GLU A 102 -1.51 -4.59 30.98
C GLU A 102 -0.94 -4.38 29.57
N ASN A 103 -1.40 -5.20 28.62
CA ASN A 103 -0.99 -5.02 27.23
C ASN A 103 -1.64 -3.75 26.69
N ASP A 104 -0.83 -2.77 26.30
CA ASP A 104 -1.33 -1.65 25.52
C ASP A 104 -1.92 -2.19 24.20
N SER A 105 -3.11 -1.76 23.85
CA SER A 105 -3.80 -2.19 22.62
C SER A 105 -3.55 -1.23 21.46
N TYR A 106 -3.02 -0.03 21.73
CA TYR A 106 -2.73 1.00 20.72
C TYR A 106 -1.59 1.92 21.20
N GLY A 107 -1.12 2.78 20.30
CA GLY A 107 -0.10 3.77 20.59
C GLY A 107 1.34 3.28 20.35
N TYR A 108 2.30 4.09 20.77
CA TYR A 108 3.70 3.94 20.37
C TYR A 108 4.37 2.65 20.86
N LYS A 109 3.94 2.10 21.99
CA LYS A 109 4.50 0.85 22.54
C LYS A 109 4.09 -0.40 21.78
N THR A 110 3.02 -0.30 20.96
CA THR A 110 2.51 -1.43 20.17
C THR A 110 3.08 -1.48 18.77
N ILE A 111 3.89 -0.49 18.39
CA ILE A 111 4.45 -0.40 17.04
C ILE A 111 5.60 -1.41 16.89
N GLY A 112 5.44 -2.35 15.95
CA GLY A 112 6.52 -3.23 15.52
C GLY A 112 7.33 -2.64 14.38
N ILE A 113 8.50 -3.21 14.09
CA ILE A 113 9.36 -2.80 12.98
C ILE A 113 8.60 -3.04 11.66
N PRO A 114 8.39 -2.02 10.81
CA PRO A 114 7.59 -2.14 9.60
C PRO A 114 8.26 -3.00 8.54
N GLY A 115 7.49 -3.85 7.86
CA GLY A 115 7.99 -4.73 6.81
C GLY A 115 7.56 -4.40 5.39
N VAL A 116 6.41 -3.73 5.22
CA VAL A 116 5.80 -3.47 3.90
C VAL A 116 6.79 -2.94 2.86
N VAL A 117 7.59 -1.93 3.22
CA VAL A 117 8.52 -1.31 2.27
C VAL A 117 9.56 -2.30 1.79
N ALA A 118 10.21 -3.02 2.71
CA ALA A 118 11.22 -4.03 2.35
C ALA A 118 10.62 -5.17 1.50
N GLY A 119 9.41 -5.63 1.84
CA GLY A 119 8.75 -6.69 1.07
C GLY A 119 8.39 -6.25 -0.35
N LEU A 120 7.88 -5.03 -0.54
CA LEU A 120 7.56 -4.49 -1.87
C LEU A 120 8.83 -4.26 -2.70
N LEU A 121 9.87 -3.75 -2.07
CA LEU A 121 11.15 -3.53 -2.75
C LEU A 121 11.82 -4.85 -3.13
N LYS A 122 11.76 -5.86 -2.25
CA LYS A 122 12.26 -7.21 -2.58
C LYS A 122 11.55 -7.78 -3.80
N LEU A 123 10.22 -7.72 -3.86
CA LEU A 123 9.46 -8.18 -5.04
C LEU A 123 9.87 -7.42 -6.32
N HIS A 124 10.10 -6.12 -6.19
CA HIS A 124 10.52 -5.29 -7.32
C HIS A 124 11.97 -5.59 -7.75
N GLU A 125 12.91 -5.71 -6.82
CA GLU A 125 14.32 -5.99 -7.09
C GLU A 125 14.52 -7.37 -7.74
N ASP A 126 13.78 -8.38 -7.25
CA ASP A 126 13.92 -9.76 -7.73
C ASP A 126 13.22 -9.99 -9.09
N HIS A 127 12.10 -9.30 -9.35
CA HIS A 127 11.23 -9.64 -10.47
C HIS A 127 10.73 -8.44 -11.29
N GLY A 128 10.95 -7.22 -10.85
CA GLY A 128 10.53 -6.01 -11.56
C GLY A 128 11.27 -5.82 -12.87
N LYS A 129 10.65 -5.10 -13.79
CA LYS A 129 11.18 -4.81 -15.13
C LYS A 129 11.48 -3.33 -15.32
N LEU A 130 10.69 -2.46 -14.71
CA LEU A 130 10.85 -1.01 -14.80
C LEU A 130 11.72 -0.50 -13.65
N ASP A 131 12.24 0.70 -13.78
CA ASP A 131 12.93 1.36 -12.67
C ASP A 131 11.93 1.72 -11.55
N LEU A 132 12.41 1.70 -10.32
CA LEU A 132 11.61 1.96 -9.13
C LEU A 132 10.94 3.34 -9.15
N GLU A 133 11.62 4.35 -9.71
CA GLU A 133 11.07 5.70 -9.82
C GLU A 133 9.81 5.70 -10.68
N THR A 134 9.82 4.96 -11.78
CA THR A 134 8.65 4.82 -12.66
C THR A 134 7.51 4.08 -11.95
N VAL A 135 7.81 2.99 -11.23
CA VAL A 135 6.81 2.19 -10.50
C VAL A 135 6.16 2.98 -9.37
N MET A 136 6.90 3.85 -8.69
CA MET A 136 6.38 4.63 -7.55
C MET A 136 5.70 5.95 -7.94
N LYS A 137 5.82 6.42 -9.19
CA LYS A 137 5.19 7.68 -9.64
C LYS A 137 3.71 7.81 -9.31
N PRO A 138 2.86 6.78 -9.53
CA PRO A 138 1.43 6.89 -9.23
C PRO A 138 1.15 7.17 -7.75
N ALA A 139 1.81 6.45 -6.84
CA ALA A 139 1.66 6.61 -5.40
C ALA A 139 2.10 8.01 -4.94
N ILE A 140 3.27 8.46 -5.41
CA ILE A 140 3.81 9.80 -5.12
C ILE A 140 2.85 10.87 -5.61
N TYR A 141 2.34 10.74 -6.85
CA TYR A 141 1.41 11.70 -7.42
C TYR A 141 0.13 11.83 -6.59
N VAL A 142 -0.47 10.71 -6.19
CA VAL A 142 -1.71 10.70 -5.41
C VAL A 142 -1.47 11.28 -4.01
N ALA A 143 -0.36 10.96 -3.36
CA ALA A 143 -0.02 11.52 -2.06
C ALA A 143 0.21 13.04 -2.09
N GLU A 144 0.85 13.57 -3.15
CA GLU A 144 1.11 15.00 -3.33
C GLU A 144 -0.12 15.81 -3.70
N ASN A 145 -0.91 15.28 -4.63
CA ASN A 145 -2.05 16.01 -5.20
C ASN A 145 -3.36 15.71 -4.49
N GLY A 146 -3.37 14.65 -3.68
CA GLY A 146 -4.53 14.22 -2.90
C GLY A 146 -5.56 13.46 -3.74
N PHE A 147 -6.46 12.80 -3.03
CA PHE A 147 -7.55 12.00 -3.56
C PHE A 147 -8.83 12.22 -2.74
N GLU A 148 -9.97 11.90 -3.32
CA GLU A 148 -11.25 11.93 -2.61
C GLU A 148 -11.41 10.69 -1.74
N ILE A 149 -11.73 10.89 -0.45
CA ILE A 149 -11.89 9.79 0.50
C ILE A 149 -13.22 9.07 0.24
N LEU A 150 -13.13 7.75 0.13
CA LEU A 150 -14.29 6.90 -0.09
C LEU A 150 -15.13 6.72 1.19
N PRO A 151 -16.45 6.47 1.07
CA PRO A 151 -17.35 6.28 2.21
C PRO A 151 -16.90 5.16 3.17
N GLY A 152 -16.32 4.08 2.66
CA GLY A 152 -15.81 2.95 3.47
C GLY A 152 -14.67 3.36 4.39
N GLU A 153 -13.74 4.20 3.89
CA GLU A 153 -12.64 4.73 4.68
C GLU A 153 -13.15 5.65 5.80
N ILE A 154 -14.08 6.55 5.48
CA ILE A 154 -14.69 7.43 6.48
C ILE A 154 -15.38 6.65 7.60
N LYS A 155 -16.05 5.54 7.27
CA LYS A 155 -16.67 4.71 8.29
C LYS A 155 -15.65 4.14 9.28
N ARG A 156 -14.48 3.72 8.79
CA ARG A 156 -13.36 3.24 9.64
C ARG A 156 -12.78 4.37 10.48
N ILE A 157 -12.46 5.51 9.86
CA ILE A 157 -11.95 6.69 10.56
C ILE A 157 -12.88 7.11 11.71
N LYS A 158 -14.20 7.14 11.48
CA LYS A 158 -15.18 7.50 12.50
C LYS A 158 -15.18 6.58 13.71
N GLY A 159 -14.85 5.31 13.53
CA GLY A 159 -14.76 4.34 14.62
C GLY A 159 -13.59 4.58 15.56
N GLU A 160 -12.56 5.30 15.11
CA GLU A 160 -11.27 5.46 15.81
C GLU A 160 -11.01 6.90 16.28
N VAL A 161 -11.97 7.81 16.13
CA VAL A 161 -11.76 9.27 16.37
C VAL A 161 -11.33 9.57 17.80
N GLU A 162 -11.79 8.81 18.80
CA GLU A 162 -11.38 9.05 20.18
C GLU A 162 -9.87 8.82 20.37
N TYR A 163 -9.30 7.80 19.69
CA TYR A 163 -7.87 7.52 19.72
C TYR A 163 -7.05 8.57 18.94
N PHE A 164 -7.63 9.16 17.91
CA PHE A 164 -6.94 10.20 17.12
C PHE A 164 -6.60 11.43 17.93
N ASN A 165 -7.36 11.70 19.00
CA ASN A 165 -7.12 12.84 19.89
C ASN A 165 -5.80 12.73 20.65
N ASP A 166 -5.23 11.55 20.76
CA ASP A 166 -3.95 11.31 21.43
C ASP A 166 -2.74 11.58 20.52
N PHE A 167 -2.97 11.75 19.20
CA PHE A 167 -1.90 11.83 18.20
C PHE A 167 -2.07 13.06 17.28
N GLU A 168 -1.30 14.11 17.52
CA GLU A 168 -1.40 15.37 16.75
C GLU A 168 -1.15 15.17 15.24
N SER A 169 -0.25 14.29 14.85
CA SER A 169 0.01 13.95 13.45
C SER A 169 -1.21 13.30 12.78
N THR A 170 -1.93 12.46 13.49
CA THR A 170 -3.15 11.80 12.99
C THR A 170 -4.29 12.80 12.84
N LYS A 171 -4.51 13.67 13.83
CA LYS A 171 -5.49 14.74 13.76
C LYS A 171 -5.30 15.61 12.53
N LYS A 172 -4.05 16.03 12.27
CA LYS A 172 -3.69 16.90 11.14
C LYS A 172 -4.21 16.37 9.80
N TYR A 173 -4.22 15.06 9.61
CA TYR A 173 -4.59 14.45 8.33
C TYR A 173 -6.04 13.99 8.26
N PHE A 174 -6.61 13.53 9.35
CA PHE A 174 -7.90 12.82 9.32
C PHE A 174 -9.06 13.57 9.97
N LEU A 175 -8.76 14.68 10.66
CA LEU A 175 -9.78 15.55 11.22
C LEU A 175 -9.77 16.93 10.54
N ASN A 176 -10.94 17.55 10.46
CA ASN A 176 -11.08 18.93 10.00
C ASN A 176 -10.73 19.93 11.12
N SER A 177 -10.81 21.23 10.84
CA SER A 177 -10.54 22.30 11.82
C SER A 177 -11.42 22.29 13.07
N ASN A 178 -12.56 21.58 13.02
CA ASN A 178 -13.48 21.43 14.14
C ASN A 178 -13.24 20.12 14.92
N SER A 179 -12.12 19.43 14.66
CA SER A 179 -11.81 18.11 15.22
C SER A 179 -12.85 17.02 14.86
N GLU A 180 -13.57 17.19 13.77
CA GLU A 180 -14.48 16.19 13.22
C GLU A 180 -13.80 15.38 12.12
N PRO A 181 -14.16 14.10 11.92
CA PRO A 181 -13.67 13.30 10.80
C PRO A 181 -13.98 13.95 9.46
N LEU A 182 -13.06 13.77 8.50
CA LEU A 182 -13.31 14.11 7.12
C LEU A 182 -14.60 13.43 6.62
N LYS A 183 -15.21 13.99 5.57
CA LYS A 183 -16.46 13.50 4.98
C LYS A 183 -16.18 12.80 3.64
N PRO A 184 -17.06 11.91 3.17
CA PRO A 184 -16.94 11.35 1.83
C PRO A 184 -16.87 12.47 0.78
N GLY A 185 -15.90 12.38 -0.11
CA GLY A 185 -15.62 13.40 -1.12
C GLY A 185 -14.64 14.50 -0.68
N ASP A 186 -14.32 14.60 0.63
CA ASP A 186 -13.24 15.47 1.06
C ASP A 186 -11.91 14.98 0.49
N LYS A 187 -11.02 15.93 0.20
CA LYS A 187 -9.72 15.63 -0.38
C LYS A 187 -8.66 15.45 0.70
N LEU A 188 -8.04 14.27 0.75
CA LEU A 188 -6.89 14.00 1.61
C LEU A 188 -5.60 14.21 0.83
N ILE A 189 -4.73 15.09 1.33
CA ILE A 189 -3.40 15.37 0.77
C ILE A 189 -2.36 15.02 1.82
N GLN A 190 -1.39 14.16 1.47
CA GLN A 190 -0.40 13.62 2.39
C GLN A 190 1.03 13.97 1.93
N LYS A 191 1.38 15.26 1.99
CA LYS A 191 2.69 15.76 1.51
C LYS A 191 3.88 15.12 2.22
N ASP A 192 3.75 14.85 3.52
CA ASP A 192 4.83 14.23 4.29
C ASP A 192 5.05 12.79 3.82
N LEU A 193 3.96 12.03 3.59
CA LEU A 193 4.02 10.69 2.99
C LEU A 193 4.62 10.75 1.56
N ALA A 194 4.22 11.71 0.74
CA ALA A 194 4.80 11.89 -0.58
C ALA A 194 6.32 12.08 -0.54
N ASN A 195 6.82 12.85 0.43
CA ASN A 195 8.26 13.04 0.63
C ASN A 195 8.96 11.74 1.04
N VAL A 196 8.37 10.94 1.91
CA VAL A 196 8.90 9.62 2.28
C VAL A 196 8.92 8.68 1.06
N LEU A 197 7.83 8.62 0.30
CA LEU A 197 7.76 7.82 -0.92
C LEU A 197 8.81 8.23 -1.96
N LYS A 198 9.13 9.53 -2.08
CA LYS A 198 10.24 10.01 -2.92
C LYS A 198 11.61 9.55 -2.43
N GLN A 199 11.82 9.50 -1.10
CA GLN A 199 13.07 8.98 -0.56
C GLN A 199 13.22 7.48 -0.86
N ILE A 200 12.13 6.71 -0.69
CA ILE A 200 12.10 5.28 -1.06
C ILE A 200 12.36 5.10 -2.56
N SER A 201 11.65 5.85 -3.40
CA SER A 201 11.79 5.80 -4.86
C SER A 201 13.22 6.04 -5.34
N LYS A 202 13.95 6.92 -4.67
CA LYS A 202 15.32 7.30 -5.03
C LYS A 202 16.39 6.38 -4.44
N ASN A 203 16.18 5.92 -3.20
CA ASN A 203 17.22 5.28 -2.39
C ASN A 203 16.87 3.83 -2.00
N GLY A 204 15.77 3.28 -2.50
CA GLY A 204 15.31 1.93 -2.14
C GLY A 204 15.09 1.78 -0.64
N ASN A 205 15.52 0.65 -0.07
CA ASN A 205 15.42 0.35 1.35
C ASN A 205 16.04 1.42 2.25
N ALA A 206 17.20 1.97 1.87
CA ALA A 206 17.86 3.03 2.62
C ALA A 206 17.00 4.30 2.73
N GLY A 207 16.11 4.57 1.77
CA GLY A 207 15.19 5.71 1.78
C GLY A 207 14.13 5.65 2.89
N PHE A 208 13.93 4.49 3.51
CA PHE A 208 12.99 4.31 4.61
C PHE A 208 13.68 3.84 5.91
N TYR A 209 14.55 2.84 5.81
CA TYR A 209 15.14 2.17 6.97
C TYR A 209 16.43 2.83 7.47
N GLU A 210 16.98 3.79 6.72
CA GLU A 210 18.19 4.54 7.07
C GLU A 210 17.96 6.05 6.87
N GLY A 211 18.95 6.85 7.22
CA GLY A 211 18.97 8.30 6.97
C GLY A 211 17.89 9.09 7.72
N GLU A 212 17.40 10.16 7.09
CA GLU A 212 16.52 11.15 7.74
C GLU A 212 15.14 10.56 8.11
N VAL A 213 14.58 9.69 7.27
CA VAL A 213 13.27 9.08 7.51
C VAL A 213 13.34 8.17 8.75
N ALA A 214 14.32 7.27 8.80
CA ALA A 214 14.53 6.39 9.94
C ALA A 214 14.78 7.17 11.23
N GLN A 215 15.59 8.23 11.17
CA GLN A 215 15.87 9.08 12.32
C GLN A 215 14.60 9.73 12.88
N LYS A 216 13.72 10.26 12.01
CA LYS A 216 12.45 10.87 12.43
C LYS A 216 11.50 9.84 13.04
N ILE A 217 11.40 8.65 12.43
CA ILE A 217 10.59 7.54 12.97
C ILE A 217 11.05 7.19 14.38
N VAL A 218 12.34 6.94 14.56
CA VAL A 218 12.91 6.53 15.85
C VAL A 218 12.79 7.65 16.88
N GLN A 219 13.05 8.89 16.49
CA GLN A 219 12.93 10.05 17.39
C GLN A 219 11.50 10.19 17.94
N ASP A 220 10.49 10.09 17.08
CA ASP A 220 9.09 10.20 17.50
C ASP A 220 8.66 9.02 18.37
N ILE A 221 8.99 7.80 17.94
CA ILE A 221 8.68 6.58 18.70
C ILE A 221 9.31 6.62 20.09
N GLN A 222 10.59 6.95 20.21
CA GLN A 222 11.29 6.95 21.49
C GLN A 222 10.86 8.12 22.40
N ALA A 223 10.56 9.29 21.84
CA ALA A 223 10.00 10.41 22.60
C ALA A 223 8.66 10.04 23.27
N ASN A 224 7.94 9.08 22.69
CA ASN A 224 6.66 8.58 23.18
C ASN A 224 6.75 7.18 23.83
N ARG A 225 7.94 6.77 24.28
CA ARG A 225 8.19 5.51 24.99
C ARG A 225 7.97 4.23 24.19
N GLY A 226 8.02 4.29 22.86
CA GLY A 226 8.06 3.12 22.01
C GLY A 226 9.48 2.52 21.93
N TYR A 227 9.61 1.35 21.31
CA TYR A 227 10.79 0.50 21.45
C TYR A 227 11.73 0.50 20.24
N ILE A 228 11.27 0.93 19.05
CA ILE A 228 12.06 0.83 17.82
C ILE A 228 13.32 1.71 17.90
N THR A 229 14.44 1.12 17.47
CA THR A 229 15.75 1.78 17.36
C THR A 229 16.19 1.91 15.90
N LEU A 230 17.22 2.70 15.65
CA LEU A 230 17.84 2.78 14.31
C LEU A 230 18.44 1.44 13.89
N SER A 231 18.95 0.66 14.84
CA SER A 231 19.46 -0.69 14.56
C SER A 231 18.37 -1.64 14.12
N ASP A 232 17.21 -1.60 14.77
CA ASP A 232 16.06 -2.42 14.41
C ASP A 232 15.60 -2.12 12.96
N LEU A 233 15.50 -0.84 12.62
CA LEU A 233 15.13 -0.45 11.24
C LEU A 233 16.19 -0.90 10.24
N LYS A 234 17.47 -0.60 10.49
CA LYS A 234 18.56 -0.92 9.58
C LYS A 234 18.73 -2.43 9.32
N ASN A 235 18.47 -3.25 10.34
CA ASN A 235 18.66 -4.70 10.27
C ASN A 235 17.40 -5.43 9.79
N TYR A 236 16.32 -4.70 9.45
CA TYR A 236 15.10 -5.34 8.97
C TYR A 236 15.31 -5.89 7.54
N GLU A 237 14.97 -7.15 7.35
CA GLU A 237 15.02 -7.84 6.06
C GLU A 237 13.70 -8.56 5.81
N ALA A 238 13.16 -8.40 4.59
CA ALA A 238 12.11 -9.26 4.07
C ALA A 238 12.72 -10.55 3.56
N ILE A 239 12.10 -11.67 3.88
CA ILE A 239 12.61 -13.00 3.53
C ILE A 239 11.74 -13.68 2.47
N GLU A 240 12.34 -14.54 1.68
CA GLU A 240 11.60 -15.51 0.87
C GLU A 240 10.94 -16.53 1.80
N SER A 241 9.70 -16.90 1.51
CA SER A 241 8.96 -17.86 2.33
C SER A 241 8.53 -19.08 1.55
N ASP A 242 8.62 -20.25 2.21
CA ASP A 242 8.07 -21.49 1.70
C ASP A 242 6.54 -21.40 1.56
N ILE A 243 6.04 -21.99 0.48
CA ILE A 243 4.60 -22.04 0.20
C ILE A 243 4.01 -23.30 0.79
N ILE A 244 2.99 -23.14 1.63
CA ILE A 244 2.16 -24.24 2.09
C ILE A 244 1.06 -24.45 1.04
N SER A 245 0.97 -25.66 0.51
CA SER A 245 -0.06 -26.00 -0.48
C SER A 245 -0.85 -27.25 -0.04
N GLY A 246 -2.07 -27.35 -0.55
CA GLY A 246 -2.95 -28.49 -0.31
C GLY A 246 -3.86 -28.76 -1.50
N ASP A 247 -4.57 -29.87 -1.45
CA ASP A 247 -5.57 -30.22 -2.46
C ASP A 247 -6.97 -30.00 -1.89
N PHE A 248 -7.80 -29.27 -2.62
CA PHE A 248 -9.20 -29.04 -2.28
C PHE A 248 -10.08 -29.28 -3.50
N ASN A 249 -10.96 -30.29 -3.44
CA ASN A 249 -11.87 -30.65 -4.54
C ASN A 249 -11.20 -30.83 -5.90
N GLY A 250 -9.97 -31.36 -5.94
CA GLY A 250 -9.20 -31.58 -7.17
C GLY A 250 -8.45 -30.34 -7.67
N TYR A 251 -8.48 -29.25 -6.92
CA TYR A 251 -7.69 -28.05 -7.18
C TYR A 251 -6.54 -27.97 -6.19
N LYS A 252 -5.37 -27.57 -6.67
CA LYS A 252 -4.23 -27.24 -5.83
C LYS A 252 -4.44 -25.83 -5.27
N VAL A 253 -4.38 -25.69 -3.97
CA VAL A 253 -4.54 -24.43 -3.24
C VAL A 253 -3.36 -24.20 -2.33
#